data_a179af5b8d11ff5ec63ef8b8e813c3be
#
_entry.id   a179af5b8d11ff5ec63ef8b8e813c3be
#
_cell.length_a   1.000
_cell.length_b   1.000
_cell.length_c   1.000
_cell.angle_alpha   90.00
_cell.angle_beta   90.00
_cell.angle_gamma   90.00
#
_symmetry.space_group_name_H-M   'P 1'
#
loop_
_entity.id
_entity.type
_entity.pdbx_description
1 polymer ?
#
loop_
_entity_poly.entity_id
_entity_poly.type
_entity_poly.pdbx_seq_one_letter_code
_entity_poly.pdbx_strand_id
1 'polypeptide(L)'
;MAESTPTNPVLHPDDLTRALGFAQADGKTTPHAGLVGDTYTITVAGKDTNGRFCVIDMHVPPGGGPPPHRHDFEETFILLDGEMQITFRGLRSTLRAGDTVNVPSNAPHQFHNASSKPVRMICICSPAGNDEFFLEVGTPVPTRTTPPPRLDGEQMVEFLDKVKAIAPKYLTELLEKA
;
A
#
# COMPACT_ATOMS: atom_id res chain seq x y z
N MET A 1 27.38 37.71 -16.99
CA MET A 1 26.59 36.57 -16.44
C MET A 1 25.98 37.05 -15.14
N ALA A 2 24.66 37.23 -15.07
CA ALA A 2 24.01 37.65 -13.87
C ALA A 2 23.88 36.47 -12.92
N GLU A 3 24.48 36.52 -11.75
CA GLU A 3 24.27 35.58 -10.66
C GLU A 3 22.83 35.72 -10.18
N SER A 4 22.04 34.67 -10.33
CA SER A 4 20.72 34.59 -9.74
C SER A 4 20.89 34.47 -8.22
N THR A 5 20.50 35.48 -7.49
CA THR A 5 20.44 35.44 -6.03
C THR A 5 19.52 34.27 -5.63
N PRO A 6 19.95 33.34 -4.79
CA PRO A 6 19.08 32.25 -4.33
C PRO A 6 17.94 32.86 -3.52
N THR A 7 16.72 32.75 -4.02
CA THR A 7 15.52 33.09 -3.26
C THR A 7 15.38 32.11 -2.10
N ASN A 8 15.45 32.59 -0.87
CA ASN A 8 15.17 31.75 0.30
C ASN A 8 13.77 31.13 0.16
N PRO A 9 13.62 29.82 0.41
CA PRO A 9 12.32 29.17 0.38
C PRO A 9 11.42 29.84 1.43
N VAL A 10 10.25 30.29 0.99
CA VAL A 10 9.25 30.92 1.86
C VAL A 10 8.22 29.84 2.23
N LEU A 11 7.94 29.70 3.54
CA LEU A 11 6.83 28.88 4.00
C LEU A 11 5.51 29.50 3.55
N HIS A 12 4.65 28.68 2.95
CA HIS A 12 3.29 29.10 2.64
C HIS A 12 2.50 29.29 3.96
N PRO A 13 1.53 30.23 3.99
CA PRO A 13 0.66 30.36 5.14
C PRO A 13 -0.14 29.10 5.39
N ASP A 14 -0.62 28.93 6.63
CA ASP A 14 -1.47 27.81 7.01
C ASP A 14 -2.74 27.73 6.15
N ASP A 15 -3.08 26.55 5.71
CA ASP A 15 -4.34 26.26 5.01
C ASP A 15 -5.42 25.88 6.02
N LEU A 16 -6.13 26.88 6.52
CA LEU A 16 -7.20 26.72 7.50
C LEU A 16 -8.41 25.91 6.99
N THR A 17 -8.44 25.54 5.71
CA THR A 17 -9.48 24.64 5.16
C THR A 17 -9.20 23.18 5.44
N ARG A 18 -7.98 22.83 5.85
CA ARG A 18 -7.57 21.46 6.17
C ARG A 18 -7.67 21.20 7.66
N ALA A 19 -8.32 20.09 8.02
CA ALA A 19 -8.42 19.63 9.40
C ALA A 19 -7.28 18.66 9.75
N LEU A 20 -7.04 18.47 11.06
CA LEU A 20 -6.21 17.37 11.54
C LEU A 20 -6.83 16.03 11.17
N GLY A 21 -6.11 15.21 10.39
CA GLY A 21 -6.47 13.83 10.13
C GLY A 21 -6.23 12.97 11.39
N PHE A 22 -7.24 12.23 11.83
CA PHE A 22 -7.12 11.32 12.96
C PHE A 22 -7.85 10.02 12.64
N ALA A 23 -7.11 8.92 12.50
CA ALA A 23 -7.65 7.58 12.28
C ALA A 23 -7.35 6.69 13.49
N GLN A 24 -8.38 6.07 14.04
CA GLN A 24 -8.22 4.97 15.00
C GLN A 24 -8.13 3.66 14.20
N ALA A 25 -7.14 2.82 14.48
CA ALA A 25 -6.89 1.58 13.71
C ALA A 25 -8.12 0.66 13.60
N ASP A 26 -8.92 0.56 14.66
CA ASP A 26 -10.17 -0.21 14.70
C ASP A 26 -11.39 0.72 14.84
N GLY A 27 -11.29 1.97 14.37
CA GLY A 27 -12.37 2.94 14.39
C GLY A 27 -13.47 2.58 13.39
N LYS A 28 -14.73 2.79 13.75
CA LYS A 28 -15.89 2.48 12.88
C LYS A 28 -15.89 3.22 11.55
N THR A 29 -15.16 4.33 11.46
CA THR A 29 -15.06 5.18 10.26
C THR A 29 -13.78 4.95 9.48
N THR A 30 -12.84 4.19 10.00
CA THR A 30 -11.60 3.85 9.31
C THR A 30 -11.87 2.77 8.26
N PRO A 31 -11.61 3.02 6.97
CA PRO A 31 -11.88 2.03 5.93
C PRO A 31 -10.91 0.86 6.00
N HIS A 32 -11.45 -0.36 5.88
CA HIS A 32 -10.67 -1.59 5.78
C HIS A 32 -11.09 -2.32 4.50
N ALA A 33 -10.11 -2.69 3.68
CA ALA A 33 -10.29 -3.45 2.45
C ALA A 33 -9.54 -4.78 2.53
N GLY A 34 -10.23 -5.87 2.31
CA GLY A 34 -9.64 -7.20 2.24
C GLY A 34 -9.39 -7.63 0.80
N LEU A 35 -8.18 -8.11 0.49
CA LEU A 35 -7.77 -8.61 -0.82
C LEU A 35 -7.00 -9.92 -0.65
N VAL A 36 -7.55 -11.02 -1.19
CA VAL A 36 -6.87 -12.33 -1.29
C VAL A 36 -6.18 -12.79 0.01
N GLY A 37 -6.86 -12.56 1.15
CA GLY A 37 -6.36 -12.93 2.48
C GLY A 37 -5.77 -11.78 3.28
N ASP A 38 -5.19 -10.78 2.64
CA ASP A 38 -4.61 -9.60 3.29
C ASP A 38 -5.69 -8.59 3.65
N THR A 39 -5.42 -7.75 4.65
CA THR A 39 -6.29 -6.62 5.02
C THR A 39 -5.49 -5.32 5.03
N TYR A 40 -6.03 -4.32 4.36
CA TYR A 40 -5.46 -2.98 4.15
C TYR A 40 -6.36 -1.96 4.84
N THR A 41 -5.83 -1.27 5.84
CA THR A 41 -6.53 -0.24 6.61
C THR A 41 -6.03 1.13 6.20
N ILE A 42 -6.88 1.96 5.63
CA ILE A 42 -6.50 3.30 5.17
C ILE A 42 -6.47 4.24 6.37
N THR A 43 -5.28 4.57 6.86
CA THR A 43 -5.10 5.45 8.03
C THR A 43 -4.90 6.92 7.65
N VAL A 44 -4.32 7.18 6.47
CA VAL A 44 -4.28 8.51 5.84
C VAL A 44 -4.60 8.32 4.37
N ALA A 45 -5.71 8.88 3.91
CA ALA A 45 -6.10 8.82 2.51
C ALA A 45 -5.43 9.93 1.69
N GLY A 46 -5.29 9.70 0.38
CA GLY A 46 -4.73 10.70 -0.54
C GLY A 46 -5.45 12.03 -0.51
N LYS A 47 -6.78 12.04 -0.32
CA LYS A 47 -7.58 13.28 -0.14
C LYS A 47 -7.15 14.09 1.07
N ASP A 48 -6.64 13.45 2.13
CA ASP A 48 -6.23 14.12 3.38
C ASP A 48 -4.87 14.81 3.22
N THR A 49 -4.12 14.49 2.17
CA THR A 49 -2.76 14.99 1.89
C THR A 49 -2.65 15.81 0.61
N ASN A 50 -3.79 16.16 -0.03
CA ASN A 50 -3.83 16.76 -1.36
C ASN A 50 -3.09 15.91 -2.42
N GLY A 51 -3.24 14.57 -2.34
CA GLY A 51 -2.63 13.63 -3.27
C GLY A 51 -1.13 13.38 -3.06
N ARG A 52 -0.50 13.96 -2.04
CA ARG A 52 0.96 13.85 -1.86
C ARG A 52 1.39 12.46 -1.44
N PHE A 53 0.63 11.84 -0.54
CA PHE A 53 0.88 10.48 -0.06
C PHE A 53 -0.39 9.89 0.57
N CYS A 54 -0.40 8.56 0.71
CA CYS A 54 -1.33 7.85 1.58
C CYS A 54 -0.56 6.95 2.56
N VAL A 55 -1.22 6.56 3.65
CA VAL A 55 -0.66 5.63 4.67
C VAL A 55 -1.65 4.51 4.91
N ILE A 56 -1.16 3.28 4.81
CA ILE A 56 -1.95 2.06 4.88
C ILE A 56 -1.35 1.14 5.94
N ASP A 57 -2.12 0.75 6.96
CA ASP A 57 -1.74 -0.29 7.92
C ASP A 57 -2.16 -1.65 7.34
N MET A 58 -1.20 -2.50 7.10
CA MET A 58 -1.39 -3.77 6.42
C MET A 58 -1.26 -4.94 7.40
N HIS A 59 -2.24 -5.86 7.33
CA HIS A 59 -2.21 -7.14 8.02
C HIS A 59 -2.11 -8.25 6.98
N VAL A 60 -0.97 -8.95 6.96
CA VAL A 60 -0.66 -9.99 5.97
C VAL A 60 -0.55 -11.34 6.66
N PRO A 61 -1.55 -12.23 6.53
CA PRO A 61 -1.51 -13.57 7.13
C PRO A 61 -0.43 -14.46 6.48
N PRO A 62 -0.14 -15.63 7.09
CA PRO A 62 0.71 -16.64 6.45
C PRO A 62 0.27 -16.96 5.02
N GLY A 63 1.21 -16.94 4.09
CA GLY A 63 0.96 -17.13 2.65
C GLY A 63 0.43 -15.91 1.90
N GLY A 64 0.14 -14.80 2.59
CA GLY A 64 -0.33 -13.55 1.98
C GLY A 64 0.75 -12.79 1.23
N GLY A 65 0.32 -11.80 0.47
CA GLY A 65 1.13 -10.94 -0.38
C GLY A 65 0.66 -10.93 -1.85
N PRO A 66 0.89 -9.83 -2.57
CA PRO A 66 0.49 -9.68 -3.97
C PRO A 66 1.36 -10.50 -4.92
N PRO A 67 0.87 -10.77 -6.15
CA PRO A 67 1.73 -11.25 -7.23
C PRO A 67 2.80 -10.21 -7.60
N PRO A 68 3.81 -10.57 -8.43
CA PRO A 68 4.76 -9.60 -8.96
C PRO A 68 4.06 -8.45 -9.66
N HIS A 69 4.49 -7.21 -9.35
CA HIS A 69 3.89 -6.00 -9.92
C HIS A 69 4.90 -4.85 -9.94
N ARG A 70 4.52 -3.75 -10.57
CA ARG A 70 5.19 -2.45 -10.51
C ARG A 70 4.16 -1.32 -10.55
N HIS A 71 4.54 -0.17 -10.09
CA HIS A 71 3.68 1.02 -10.08
C HIS A 71 4.52 2.31 -10.16
N ASP A 72 3.90 3.39 -10.62
CA ASP A 72 4.58 4.68 -10.83
C ASP A 72 4.43 5.61 -9.60
N PHE A 73 4.77 5.10 -8.44
CA PHE A 73 4.90 5.84 -7.18
C PHE A 73 5.97 5.17 -6.30
N GLU A 74 6.56 5.96 -5.40
CA GLU A 74 7.45 5.44 -4.35
C GLU A 74 6.60 4.69 -3.31
N GLU A 75 7.06 3.52 -2.89
CA GLU A 75 6.38 2.72 -1.88
C GLU A 75 7.34 2.35 -0.76
N THR A 76 7.06 2.83 0.45
CA THR A 76 7.87 2.56 1.62
C THR A 76 7.15 1.63 2.57
N PHE A 77 7.77 0.51 2.93
CA PHE A 77 7.29 -0.41 3.96
C PHE A 77 8.08 -0.25 5.24
N ILE A 78 7.38 -0.17 6.37
CA ILE A 78 7.94 -0.18 7.72
C ILE A 78 7.36 -1.40 8.44
N LEU A 79 8.19 -2.40 8.71
CA LEU A 79 7.75 -3.61 9.40
C LEU A 79 7.59 -3.34 10.90
N LEU A 80 6.38 -3.55 11.41
CA LEU A 80 6.06 -3.36 12.84
C LEU A 80 6.09 -4.67 13.61
N ASP A 81 5.70 -5.79 12.97
CA ASP A 81 5.68 -7.12 13.60
C ASP A 81 5.83 -8.22 12.55
N GLY A 82 6.50 -9.30 12.93
CA GLY A 82 6.71 -10.48 12.09
C GLY A 82 7.94 -10.41 11.19
N GLU A 83 7.92 -11.26 10.14
CA GLU A 83 8.98 -11.39 9.14
C GLU A 83 8.36 -11.49 7.74
N MET A 84 8.84 -10.70 6.78
CA MET A 84 8.34 -10.59 5.43
C MET A 84 9.46 -10.85 4.42
N GLN A 85 9.20 -11.68 3.41
CA GLN A 85 10.08 -11.75 2.24
C GLN A 85 9.68 -10.68 1.23
N ILE A 86 10.65 -9.92 0.73
CA ILE A 86 10.50 -9.04 -0.41
C ILE A 86 11.35 -9.53 -1.57
N THR A 87 10.81 -9.55 -2.78
CA THR A 87 11.54 -9.78 -4.01
C THR A 87 11.58 -8.47 -4.79
N PHE A 88 12.76 -7.95 -5.02
CA PHE A 88 13.00 -6.70 -5.73
C PHE A 88 13.89 -6.97 -6.94
N ARG A 89 13.41 -6.71 -8.16
CA ARG A 89 14.14 -6.99 -9.42
C ARG A 89 14.71 -8.41 -9.47
N GLY A 90 13.93 -9.40 -8.99
CA GLY A 90 14.34 -10.80 -8.93
C GLY A 90 15.20 -11.20 -7.72
N LEU A 91 15.72 -10.26 -6.95
CA LEU A 91 16.52 -10.54 -5.75
C LEU A 91 15.64 -10.59 -4.51
N ARG A 92 15.75 -11.67 -3.74
CA ARG A 92 14.98 -11.88 -2.52
C ARG A 92 15.74 -11.41 -1.29
N SER A 93 15.03 -10.70 -0.41
CA SER A 93 15.50 -10.27 0.91
C SER A 93 14.45 -10.59 1.96
N THR A 94 14.87 -10.67 3.22
CA THR A 94 13.97 -10.87 4.37
C THR A 94 14.00 -9.63 5.24
N LEU A 95 12.83 -9.07 5.51
CA LEU A 95 12.60 -7.94 6.41
C LEU A 95 12.09 -8.45 7.76
N ARG A 96 12.48 -7.80 8.83
CA ARG A 96 12.04 -8.08 10.20
C ARG A 96 11.47 -6.84 10.87
N ALA A 97 10.74 -7.02 11.95
CA ALA A 97 10.22 -5.91 12.74
C ALA A 97 11.33 -4.89 13.07
N GLY A 98 11.07 -3.62 12.77
CA GLY A 98 12.03 -2.50 12.83
C GLY A 98 12.71 -2.16 11.51
N ASP A 99 12.69 -3.04 10.51
CA ASP A 99 13.26 -2.74 9.20
C ASP A 99 12.35 -1.81 8.39
N THR A 100 12.98 -0.99 7.56
CA THR A 100 12.32 -0.12 6.59
C THR A 100 12.93 -0.34 5.22
N VAL A 101 12.09 -0.45 4.19
CA VAL A 101 12.51 -0.54 2.80
C VAL A 101 11.70 0.41 1.93
N ASN A 102 12.36 1.05 0.98
CA ASN A 102 11.71 1.85 -0.05
C ASN A 102 11.84 1.15 -1.41
N VAL A 103 10.72 0.96 -2.07
CA VAL A 103 10.64 0.48 -3.45
C VAL A 103 10.52 1.69 -4.37
N PRO A 104 11.52 1.97 -5.23
CA PRO A 104 11.44 3.07 -6.17
C PRO A 104 10.32 2.85 -7.19
N SER A 105 9.76 3.96 -7.70
CA SER A 105 8.74 3.91 -8.75
C SER A 105 9.21 3.06 -9.96
N ASN A 106 8.26 2.38 -10.57
CA ASN A 106 8.43 1.49 -11.74
C ASN A 106 9.31 0.25 -11.53
N ALA A 107 9.80 0.00 -10.32
CA ALA A 107 10.64 -1.17 -10.05
C ALA A 107 9.79 -2.44 -9.83
N PRO A 108 10.05 -3.55 -10.56
CA PRO A 108 9.39 -4.82 -10.33
C PRO A 108 9.66 -5.35 -8.93
N HIS A 109 8.60 -5.67 -8.20
CA HIS A 109 8.69 -6.21 -6.84
C HIS A 109 7.47 -7.02 -6.45
N GLN A 110 7.58 -7.71 -5.34
CA GLN A 110 6.49 -8.37 -4.61
C GLN A 110 6.93 -8.59 -3.16
N PHE A 111 5.98 -8.72 -2.25
CA PHE A 111 6.24 -9.25 -0.92
C PHE A 111 5.45 -10.54 -0.69
N HIS A 112 5.91 -11.38 0.24
CA HIS A 112 5.27 -12.64 0.60
C HIS A 112 5.55 -12.99 2.06
N ASN A 113 4.50 -13.25 2.82
CA ASN A 113 4.63 -13.77 4.16
C ASN A 113 4.83 -15.30 4.12
N ALA A 114 6.09 -15.74 4.10
CA ALA A 114 6.45 -17.16 4.12
C ALA A 114 6.49 -17.75 5.55
N SER A 115 6.23 -16.94 6.58
CA SER A 115 6.24 -17.37 7.97
C SER A 115 4.93 -18.03 8.38
N SER A 116 4.89 -18.59 9.59
CA SER A 116 3.67 -19.19 10.17
C SER A 116 2.84 -18.21 11.01
N LYS A 117 3.23 -16.91 11.05
CA LYS A 117 2.56 -15.88 11.85
C LYS A 117 2.13 -14.72 10.94
N PRO A 118 1.06 -14.00 11.31
CA PRO A 118 0.73 -12.77 10.59
C PRO A 118 1.86 -11.73 10.68
N VAL A 119 1.95 -10.90 9.66
CA VAL A 119 2.84 -9.73 9.61
C VAL A 119 2.00 -8.48 9.67
N ARG A 120 2.50 -7.46 10.41
CA ARG A 120 1.95 -6.11 10.37
C ARG A 120 3.00 -5.15 9.86
N MET A 121 2.63 -4.33 8.89
CA MET A 121 3.51 -3.29 8.35
C MET A 121 2.73 -2.05 7.95
N ILE A 122 3.40 -0.90 7.96
CA ILE A 122 2.88 0.34 7.37
C ILE A 122 3.42 0.45 5.96
N CYS A 123 2.52 0.74 5.02
CA CYS A 123 2.84 1.11 3.65
C CYS A 123 2.56 2.59 3.44
N ILE A 124 3.54 3.33 2.89
CA ILE A 124 3.41 4.74 2.52
C ILE A 124 3.64 4.83 1.03
N CYS A 125 2.65 5.34 0.28
CA CYS A 125 2.76 5.54 -1.16
C CYS A 125 2.79 7.04 -1.49
N SER A 126 3.72 7.47 -2.33
CA SER A 126 3.89 8.85 -2.76
C SER A 126 4.21 8.92 -4.27
N PRO A 127 3.36 9.60 -5.08
CA PRO A 127 2.07 10.21 -4.71
C PRO A 127 1.04 9.18 -4.23
N ALA A 128 -0.07 9.67 -3.65
CA ALA A 128 -1.20 8.85 -3.25
C ALA A 128 -1.94 8.23 -4.45
N GLY A 129 -2.80 7.25 -4.19
CA GLY A 129 -3.62 6.56 -5.20
C GLY A 129 -3.81 5.08 -4.87
N ASN A 130 -2.85 4.48 -4.17
CA ASN A 130 -2.93 3.07 -3.79
C ASN A 130 -4.04 2.80 -2.73
N ASP A 131 -4.36 3.80 -1.92
CA ASP A 131 -5.51 3.77 -1.01
C ASP A 131 -6.85 3.63 -1.77
N GLU A 132 -7.04 4.42 -2.82
CA GLU A 132 -8.23 4.33 -3.68
C GLU A 132 -8.27 3.01 -4.46
N PHE A 133 -7.12 2.55 -4.96
CA PHE A 133 -7.01 1.25 -5.63
C PHE A 133 -7.50 0.11 -4.72
N PHE A 134 -7.01 0.02 -3.48
CA PHE A 134 -7.43 -1.02 -2.56
C PHE A 134 -8.91 -0.93 -2.20
N LEU A 135 -9.47 0.26 -2.07
CA LEU A 135 -10.90 0.45 -1.80
C LEU A 135 -11.78 0.07 -3.01
N GLU A 136 -11.29 0.26 -4.24
CA GLU A 136 -12.04 -0.07 -5.46
C GLU A 136 -12.01 -1.58 -5.79
N VAL A 137 -10.87 -2.25 -5.59
CA VAL A 137 -10.74 -3.67 -5.92
C VAL A 137 -11.10 -4.60 -4.77
N GLY A 138 -10.88 -4.16 -3.52
CA GLY A 138 -11.04 -4.97 -2.33
C GLY A 138 -12.49 -5.13 -1.88
N THR A 139 -12.68 -6.06 -0.94
CA THR A 139 -13.95 -6.26 -0.23
C THR A 139 -13.91 -5.52 1.11
N PRO A 140 -14.89 -4.66 1.43
CA PRO A 140 -14.95 -4.03 2.74
C PRO A 140 -15.01 -5.09 3.87
N VAL A 141 -14.19 -4.92 4.90
CA VAL A 141 -14.15 -5.79 6.07
C VAL A 141 -14.28 -4.95 7.36
N PRO A 142 -14.81 -5.52 8.47
CA PRO A 142 -15.17 -4.72 9.65
C PRO A 142 -13.98 -4.26 10.50
N THR A 143 -12.84 -4.94 10.45
CA THR A 143 -11.64 -4.59 11.24
C THR A 143 -10.37 -4.82 10.46
N ARG A 144 -9.27 -4.23 10.91
CA ARG A 144 -7.95 -4.35 10.29
C ARG A 144 -7.37 -5.78 10.25
N THR A 145 -7.94 -6.73 11.00
CA THR A 145 -7.50 -8.13 11.05
C THR A 145 -8.56 -9.12 10.58
N THR A 146 -9.73 -8.63 10.16
CA THR A 146 -10.77 -9.49 9.59
C THR A 146 -10.33 -9.92 8.19
N PRO A 147 -10.15 -11.22 7.93
CA PRO A 147 -9.79 -11.69 6.60
C PRO A 147 -10.97 -11.46 5.62
N PRO A 148 -10.69 -11.17 4.34
CA PRO A 148 -11.72 -11.17 3.31
C PRO A 148 -12.31 -12.57 3.13
N PRO A 149 -13.50 -12.68 2.50
CA PRO A 149 -14.05 -13.96 2.08
C PRO A 149 -13.04 -14.75 1.24
N ARG A 150 -12.96 -16.04 1.46
CA ARG A 150 -12.15 -16.92 0.60
C ARG A 150 -12.79 -17.02 -0.77
N LEU A 151 -12.00 -16.81 -1.80
CA LEU A 151 -12.41 -16.98 -3.18
C LEU A 151 -12.14 -18.43 -3.61
N ASP A 152 -13.09 -19.05 -4.30
CA ASP A 152 -12.85 -20.31 -5.03
C ASP A 152 -12.07 -20.05 -6.34
N GLY A 153 -11.81 -21.10 -7.13
CA GLY A 153 -10.99 -20.98 -8.33
C GLY A 153 -11.58 -20.03 -9.39
N GLU A 154 -12.89 -20.05 -9.60
CA GLU A 154 -13.59 -19.19 -10.58
C GLU A 154 -13.62 -17.73 -10.10
N GLN A 155 -14.01 -17.51 -8.85
CA GLN A 155 -14.02 -16.19 -8.22
C GLN A 155 -12.62 -15.55 -8.18
N MET A 156 -11.56 -16.36 -8.01
CA MET A 156 -10.18 -15.87 -8.07
C MET A 156 -9.81 -15.38 -9.47
N VAL A 157 -10.23 -16.08 -10.52
CA VAL A 157 -10.00 -15.65 -11.90
C VAL A 157 -10.71 -14.32 -12.16
N GLU A 158 -12.00 -14.23 -11.83
CA GLU A 158 -12.80 -12.99 -11.96
C GLU A 158 -12.17 -11.83 -11.19
N PHE A 159 -11.70 -12.09 -9.96
CA PHE A 159 -11.03 -11.07 -9.15
C PHE A 159 -9.74 -10.58 -9.82
N LEU A 160 -8.89 -11.48 -10.29
CA LEU A 160 -7.64 -11.12 -10.97
C LEU A 160 -7.89 -10.35 -12.27
N ASP A 161 -8.93 -10.70 -13.02
CA ASP A 161 -9.31 -9.97 -14.24
C ASP A 161 -9.82 -8.57 -13.90
N LYS A 162 -10.62 -8.41 -12.82
CA LYS A 162 -11.02 -7.10 -12.29
C LYS A 162 -9.80 -6.27 -11.91
N VAL A 163 -8.85 -6.85 -11.16
CA VAL A 163 -7.62 -6.16 -10.73
C VAL A 163 -6.81 -5.70 -11.95
N LYS A 164 -6.60 -6.56 -12.93
CA LYS A 164 -5.87 -6.24 -14.18
C LYS A 164 -6.54 -5.10 -14.96
N ALA A 165 -7.87 -5.08 -15.00
CA ALA A 165 -8.63 -4.03 -15.69
C ALA A 165 -8.54 -2.67 -14.99
N ILE A 166 -8.48 -2.66 -13.66
CA ILE A 166 -8.49 -1.45 -12.83
C ILE A 166 -7.08 -0.90 -12.57
N ALA A 167 -6.06 -1.77 -12.42
CA ALA A 167 -4.70 -1.40 -12.03
C ALA A 167 -4.09 -0.26 -12.88
N PRO A 168 -4.26 -0.20 -14.23
CA PRO A 168 -3.72 0.89 -15.03
C PRO A 168 -4.27 2.28 -14.68
N LYS A 169 -5.49 2.39 -14.17
CA LYS A 169 -6.08 3.64 -13.66
C LYS A 169 -5.25 4.23 -12.51
N TYR A 170 -4.59 3.36 -11.75
CA TYR A 170 -3.75 3.69 -10.60
C TYR A 170 -2.26 3.53 -10.91
N LEU A 171 -1.87 3.63 -12.19
CA LEU A 171 -0.49 3.53 -12.65
C LEU A 171 0.22 2.26 -12.14
N THR A 172 -0.53 1.16 -12.02
CA THR A 172 -0.07 -0.13 -11.52
C THR A 172 -0.19 -1.19 -12.62
N GLU A 173 0.79 -2.08 -12.70
CA GLU A 173 0.84 -3.20 -13.64
C GLU A 173 1.16 -4.49 -12.89
N LEU A 174 0.32 -5.52 -13.09
CA LEU A 174 0.63 -6.88 -12.65
C LEU A 174 1.56 -7.54 -13.66
N LEU A 175 2.62 -8.16 -13.17
CA LEU A 175 3.63 -8.82 -13.98
C LEU A 175 3.40 -10.34 -13.98
N GLU A 176 3.79 -11.00 -15.05
CA GLU A 176 3.83 -12.46 -15.07
C GLU A 176 4.86 -13.01 -14.07
N LYS A 177 4.58 -14.17 -13.48
CA LYS A 177 5.57 -14.85 -12.66
C LYS A 177 6.70 -15.30 -13.57
N ALA A 178 7.91 -14.81 -13.26
CA ALA A 178 9.13 -15.28 -13.92
C ALA A 178 9.45 -16.73 -13.54
#